data_428ede68167f68e6a07afd5bb5ac4fad
#
_entry.id   428ede68167f68e6a07afd5bb5ac4fad
#
_cell.length_a   1.000
_cell.length_b   1.000
_cell.length_c   1.000
_cell.angle_alpha   90.00
_cell.angle_beta   90.00
_cell.angle_gamma   90.00
#
_symmetry.space_group_name_H-M   'P 1'
#
loop_
_entity.id
_entity.type
_entity.pdbx_description
1 polymer ?
#
loop_
_entity_poly.entity_id
_entity_poly.type
_entity_poly.pdbx_seq_one_letter_code
_entity_poly.pdbx_strand_id
1 'polypeptide(L)'
;MNQDYMYTSTTPVGSLPNLFVVADGMGGHNAGEYASRFTVDKVVEVISQNGQQEPVAAMKEALTEANSQLLEEAGADPSKSGMGTTVVAATVIGDLLHVANIGDSRLYVIDHEAIRQITRDHSLVEEMVRLGEMDKATAKVHPDKNIITRAIGVTRELAVDFFEVKLRPEDMILLCSDGLTNMVEDEEIKEIVLEQKNIVEKAEKLINTANENGGKDNITVILIEPFSDEVKEC
;
A
#
# COMPACT_ATOMS: atom_id res chain seq x y z
N MET A 1 -8.62 -16.84 -4.95
CA MET A 1 -9.46 -15.63 -5.08
C MET A 1 -8.55 -14.46 -4.79
N ASN A 2 -8.60 -13.38 -5.56
CA ASN A 2 -7.75 -12.22 -5.29
C ASN A 2 -8.46 -11.30 -4.29
N GLN A 3 -7.82 -11.09 -3.14
CA GLN A 3 -8.30 -10.20 -2.07
C GLN A 3 -7.60 -8.83 -2.08
N ASP A 4 -6.59 -8.65 -2.93
CA ASP A 4 -5.99 -7.35 -3.17
C ASP A 4 -6.86 -6.48 -4.06
N TYR A 5 -6.82 -5.19 -3.84
CA TYR A 5 -7.41 -4.19 -4.71
C TYR A 5 -6.51 -2.95 -4.83
N MET A 6 -6.54 -2.30 -5.98
CA MET A 6 -5.72 -1.12 -6.22
C MET A 6 -6.46 -0.03 -6.98
N TYR A 7 -5.98 1.20 -6.84
CA TYR A 7 -6.40 2.34 -7.64
C TYR A 7 -5.19 3.17 -8.07
N THR A 8 -5.20 3.61 -9.32
CA THR A 8 -4.17 4.52 -9.86
C THR A 8 -4.83 5.63 -10.65
N SER A 9 -4.41 6.87 -10.39
CA SER A 9 -4.76 8.01 -11.22
C SER A 9 -3.59 8.98 -11.32
N THR A 10 -3.19 9.29 -12.52
CA THR A 10 -2.22 10.35 -12.83
C THR A 10 -2.90 11.69 -13.09
N THR A 11 -4.22 11.72 -13.08
CA THR A 11 -5.06 12.92 -13.19
C THR A 11 -5.65 13.27 -11.83
N PRO A 12 -6.08 14.55 -11.61
CA PRO A 12 -6.58 14.99 -10.32
C PRO A 12 -7.78 14.16 -9.81
N VAL A 13 -7.71 13.82 -8.52
CA VAL A 13 -8.81 13.22 -7.74
C VAL A 13 -9.14 14.19 -6.61
N GLY A 14 -10.23 14.93 -6.73
CA GLY A 14 -10.55 16.02 -5.80
C GLY A 14 -9.42 17.06 -5.71
N SER A 15 -8.89 17.26 -4.51
CA SER A 15 -7.77 18.19 -4.25
C SER A 15 -6.38 17.63 -4.56
N LEU A 16 -6.26 16.31 -4.77
CA LEU A 16 -4.99 15.66 -5.04
C LEU A 16 -4.70 15.61 -6.54
N PRO A 17 -3.48 15.98 -7.01
CA PRO A 17 -3.15 15.98 -8.44
C PRO A 17 -3.03 14.56 -9.04
N ASN A 18 -2.83 13.57 -8.21
CA ASN A 18 -2.76 12.15 -8.52
C ASN A 18 -3.07 11.34 -7.26
N LEU A 19 -3.39 10.06 -7.41
CA LEU A 19 -3.66 9.18 -6.27
C LEU A 19 -3.33 7.73 -6.64
N PHE A 20 -2.58 7.06 -5.77
CA PHE A 20 -2.19 5.66 -5.88
C PHE A 20 -2.54 4.95 -4.57
N VAL A 21 -3.25 3.83 -4.65
CA VAL A 21 -3.70 3.08 -3.47
C VAL A 21 -3.53 1.59 -3.72
N VAL A 22 -2.96 0.89 -2.75
CA VAL A 22 -2.96 -0.58 -2.67
C VAL A 22 -3.62 -0.98 -1.36
N ALA A 23 -4.48 -1.96 -1.41
CA ALA A 23 -5.17 -2.54 -0.28
C ALA A 23 -5.15 -4.07 -0.38
N ASP A 24 -4.77 -4.73 0.70
CA ASP A 24 -4.75 -6.18 0.85
C ASP A 24 -5.85 -6.57 1.84
N GLY A 25 -6.83 -7.29 1.33
CA GLY A 25 -8.04 -7.63 2.06
C GLY A 25 -7.89 -8.91 2.85
N MET A 26 -8.32 -8.89 4.10
CA MET A 26 -8.34 -10.04 4.98
C MET A 26 -9.75 -10.39 5.42
N GLY A 27 -10.00 -11.68 5.56
CA GLY A 27 -11.29 -12.22 6.04
C GLY A 27 -11.62 -13.56 5.41
N GLY A 28 -12.57 -14.28 6.01
CA GLY A 28 -13.04 -15.55 5.49
C GLY A 28 -13.85 -15.40 4.20
N HIS A 29 -13.77 -16.40 3.29
CA HIS A 29 -14.51 -16.43 2.03
C HIS A 29 -14.26 -15.17 1.17
N ASN A 30 -15.32 -14.41 0.83
CA ASN A 30 -15.26 -13.21 -0.01
C ASN A 30 -15.12 -11.91 0.80
N ALA A 31 -14.98 -11.99 2.12
CA ALA A 31 -15.00 -10.82 2.98
C ALA A 31 -13.76 -9.92 2.78
N GLY A 32 -12.58 -10.53 2.55
CA GLY A 32 -11.36 -9.77 2.25
C GLY A 32 -11.44 -9.02 0.92
N GLU A 33 -11.88 -9.68 -0.16
CA GLU A 33 -12.09 -9.04 -1.47
C GLU A 33 -13.08 -7.86 -1.37
N TYR A 34 -14.16 -8.04 -0.60
CA TYR A 34 -15.11 -6.97 -0.35
C TYR A 34 -14.46 -5.82 0.42
N ALA A 35 -13.71 -6.12 1.49
CA ALA A 35 -13.11 -5.11 2.35
C ALA A 35 -12.09 -4.23 1.60
N SER A 36 -11.18 -4.83 0.83
CA SER A 36 -10.18 -4.09 0.06
C SER A 36 -10.83 -3.21 -1.00
N ARG A 37 -11.74 -3.77 -1.80
CA ARG A 37 -12.45 -3.03 -2.84
C ARG A 37 -13.30 -1.90 -2.27
N PHE A 38 -14.14 -2.19 -1.29
CA PHE A 38 -14.98 -1.19 -0.63
C PHE A 38 -14.16 -0.01 -0.09
N THR A 39 -13.05 -0.33 0.58
CA THR A 39 -12.17 0.68 1.18
C THR A 39 -11.55 1.58 0.13
N VAL A 40 -10.98 1.02 -0.94
CA VAL A 40 -10.38 1.81 -2.02
C VAL A 40 -11.43 2.67 -2.72
N ASP A 41 -12.58 2.08 -3.09
CA ASP A 41 -13.67 2.81 -3.75
C ASP A 41 -14.15 3.97 -2.86
N LYS A 42 -14.29 3.76 -1.53
CA LYS A 42 -14.70 4.79 -0.59
C LYS A 42 -13.65 5.88 -0.42
N VAL A 43 -12.38 5.53 -0.33
CA VAL A 43 -11.27 6.51 -0.26
C VAL A 43 -11.28 7.42 -1.49
N VAL A 44 -11.41 6.85 -2.68
CA VAL A 44 -11.50 7.62 -3.94
C VAL A 44 -12.74 8.51 -3.97
N GLU A 45 -13.91 7.98 -3.55
CA GLU A 45 -15.17 8.74 -3.48
C GLU A 45 -15.01 9.97 -2.58
N VAL A 46 -14.56 9.78 -1.33
CA VAL A 46 -14.43 10.86 -0.34
C VAL A 46 -13.43 11.92 -0.81
N ILE A 47 -12.26 11.53 -1.30
CA ILE A 47 -11.27 12.47 -1.82
C ILE A 47 -11.82 13.25 -3.01
N SER A 48 -12.58 12.59 -3.90
CA SER A 48 -13.16 13.24 -5.09
C SER A 48 -14.23 14.29 -4.75
N GLN A 49 -14.94 14.10 -3.63
CA GLN A 49 -16.01 15.01 -3.19
C GLN A 49 -15.49 16.17 -2.35
N ASN A 50 -14.30 16.03 -1.77
CA ASN A 50 -13.72 17.04 -0.90
C ASN A 50 -13.06 18.16 -1.72
N GLY A 51 -13.33 19.41 -1.27
CA GLY A 51 -12.75 20.62 -1.85
C GLY A 51 -11.26 20.76 -1.58
N GLN A 52 -10.73 21.98 -1.61
CA GLN A 52 -9.30 22.24 -1.34
C GLN A 52 -8.92 21.83 0.09
N GLN A 53 -8.20 20.73 0.22
CA GLN A 53 -7.64 20.23 1.48
C GLN A 53 -6.17 19.90 1.30
N GLU A 54 -5.41 20.00 2.41
CA GLU A 54 -4.04 19.50 2.49
C GLU A 54 -4.02 17.97 2.32
N PRO A 55 -3.01 17.39 1.65
CA PRO A 55 -2.98 15.97 1.28
C PRO A 55 -3.19 15.02 2.46
N VAL A 56 -2.51 15.27 3.58
CA VAL A 56 -2.64 14.46 4.79
C VAL A 56 -4.05 14.52 5.36
N ALA A 57 -4.67 15.71 5.37
CA ALA A 57 -6.04 15.89 5.88
C ALA A 57 -7.05 15.16 4.98
N ALA A 58 -6.91 15.26 3.66
CA ALA A 58 -7.78 14.58 2.70
C ALA A 58 -7.70 13.05 2.84
N MET A 59 -6.48 12.49 2.88
CA MET A 59 -6.28 11.05 3.07
C MET A 59 -6.79 10.58 4.44
N LYS A 60 -6.54 11.35 5.51
CA LYS A 60 -7.00 11.00 6.86
C LYS A 60 -8.52 10.93 6.96
N GLU A 61 -9.21 11.93 6.41
CA GLU A 61 -10.68 11.98 6.39
C GLU A 61 -11.24 10.78 5.61
N ALA A 62 -10.71 10.53 4.41
CA ALA A 62 -11.15 9.43 3.56
C ALA A 62 -10.96 8.05 4.21
N LEU A 63 -9.81 7.81 4.83
CA LEU A 63 -9.53 6.55 5.53
C LEU A 63 -10.39 6.39 6.78
N THR A 64 -10.67 7.47 7.50
CA THR A 64 -11.54 7.44 8.69
C THR A 64 -12.98 7.11 8.30
N GLU A 65 -13.48 7.70 7.23
CA GLU A 65 -14.82 7.42 6.72
C GLU A 65 -14.95 6.00 6.18
N ALA A 66 -13.96 5.54 5.41
CA ALA A 66 -13.91 4.16 4.93
C ALA A 66 -13.91 3.15 6.09
N ASN A 67 -13.13 3.41 7.15
CA ASN A 67 -13.11 2.57 8.34
C ASN A 67 -14.46 2.50 9.05
N SER A 68 -15.10 3.65 9.24
CA SER A 68 -16.41 3.73 9.91
C SER A 68 -17.47 2.93 9.17
N GLN A 69 -17.56 3.13 7.85
CA GLN A 69 -18.54 2.44 7.02
C GLN A 69 -18.26 0.94 6.89
N LEU A 70 -16.98 0.55 6.75
CA LEU A 70 -16.62 -0.87 6.69
C LEU A 70 -16.98 -1.60 7.99
N LEU A 71 -16.80 -0.96 9.15
CA LEU A 71 -17.23 -1.49 10.45
C LEU A 71 -18.74 -1.64 10.55
N GLU A 72 -19.52 -0.69 10.02
CA GLU A 72 -20.98 -0.78 9.98
C GLU A 72 -21.45 -1.95 9.12
N GLU A 73 -20.84 -2.13 7.95
CA GLU A 73 -21.09 -3.25 7.04
C GLU A 73 -20.77 -4.61 7.69
N ALA A 74 -19.62 -4.70 8.38
CA ALA A 74 -19.24 -5.92 9.10
C ALA A 74 -20.18 -6.25 10.26
N GLY A 75 -20.71 -5.22 10.92
CA GLY A 75 -21.69 -5.37 12.01
C GLY A 75 -23.10 -5.74 11.53
N ALA A 76 -23.48 -5.33 10.33
CA ALA A 76 -24.80 -5.59 9.75
C ALA A 76 -24.94 -6.97 9.13
N ASP A 77 -23.84 -7.59 8.67
CA ASP A 77 -23.85 -8.87 7.96
C ASP A 77 -22.86 -9.86 8.60
N PRO A 78 -23.36 -10.93 9.25
CA PRO A 78 -22.50 -11.94 9.88
C PRO A 78 -21.50 -12.61 8.91
N SER A 79 -21.81 -12.68 7.62
CA SER A 79 -20.88 -13.24 6.61
C SER A 79 -19.65 -12.36 6.37
N LYS A 80 -19.71 -11.09 6.76
CA LYS A 80 -18.63 -10.11 6.69
C LYS A 80 -17.91 -9.90 8.03
N SER A 81 -18.29 -10.66 9.06
CA SER A 81 -17.69 -10.52 10.39
C SER A 81 -16.19 -10.77 10.35
N GLY A 82 -15.43 -9.86 10.94
CA GLY A 82 -13.97 -9.93 11.00
C GLY A 82 -13.25 -9.60 9.68
N MET A 83 -13.95 -9.04 8.69
CA MET A 83 -13.32 -8.50 7.51
C MET A 83 -12.48 -7.26 7.85
N GLY A 84 -11.44 -7.06 7.11
CA GLY A 84 -10.60 -5.87 7.17
C GLY A 84 -9.68 -5.77 5.97
N THR A 85 -8.90 -4.70 5.92
CA THR A 85 -7.92 -4.54 4.85
C THR A 85 -6.76 -3.66 5.29
N THR A 86 -5.58 -3.89 4.74
CA THR A 86 -4.49 -2.93 4.77
C THR A 86 -4.80 -1.77 3.83
N VAL A 87 -4.12 -0.67 3.96
CA VAL A 87 -4.06 0.40 2.94
C VAL A 87 -2.70 1.06 2.97
N VAL A 88 -2.08 1.17 1.80
CA VAL A 88 -1.02 2.14 1.54
C VAL A 88 -1.50 3.07 0.42
N ALA A 89 -1.54 4.37 0.71
CA ALA A 89 -1.99 5.39 -0.24
C ALA A 89 -0.91 6.48 -0.40
N ALA A 90 -0.76 6.98 -1.62
CA ALA A 90 0.25 7.99 -1.95
C ALA A 90 -0.25 9.03 -2.96
N THR A 91 0.26 10.25 -2.81
CA THR A 91 0.13 11.33 -3.80
C THR A 91 1.44 12.08 -3.92
N VAL A 92 1.78 12.50 -5.13
CA VAL A 92 2.98 13.30 -5.43
C VAL A 92 2.56 14.72 -5.81
N ILE A 93 3.08 15.71 -5.10
CA ILE A 93 2.81 17.13 -5.33
C ILE A 93 4.15 17.87 -5.52
N GLY A 94 4.46 18.22 -6.75
CA GLY A 94 5.80 18.74 -7.08
C GLY A 94 6.87 17.68 -6.81
N ASP A 95 7.78 17.96 -5.87
CA ASP A 95 8.83 17.04 -5.44
C ASP A 95 8.56 16.40 -4.07
N LEU A 96 7.34 16.52 -3.55
CA LEU A 96 6.94 15.93 -2.27
C LEU A 96 6.00 14.73 -2.48
N LEU A 97 6.37 13.61 -1.91
CA LEU A 97 5.55 12.40 -1.81
C LEU A 97 4.90 12.37 -0.42
N HIS A 98 3.57 12.37 -0.39
CA HIS A 98 2.78 12.17 0.83
C HIS A 98 2.23 10.75 0.85
N VAL A 99 2.40 10.07 1.97
CA VAL A 99 2.03 8.66 2.14
C VAL A 99 1.17 8.48 3.39
N ALA A 100 0.12 7.68 3.27
CA ALA A 100 -0.66 7.16 4.40
C ALA A 100 -0.54 5.64 4.44
N ASN A 101 -0.33 5.05 5.63
CA ASN A 101 -0.17 3.62 5.79
C ASN A 101 -0.96 3.06 6.98
N ILE A 102 -1.63 1.92 6.73
CA ILE A 102 -2.28 1.07 7.72
C ILE A 102 -2.08 -0.38 7.28
N GLY A 103 -1.44 -1.20 8.10
CA GLY A 103 -1.13 -2.60 7.79
C GLY A 103 0.33 -2.80 7.40
N ASP A 104 0.61 -3.84 6.65
CA ASP A 104 1.93 -4.30 6.23
C ASP A 104 2.14 -4.27 4.71
N SER A 105 1.18 -3.73 3.96
CA SER A 105 1.44 -3.26 2.58
C SER A 105 2.45 -2.13 2.63
N ARG A 106 3.38 -2.10 1.67
CA ARG A 106 4.56 -1.24 1.74
C ARG A 106 4.64 -0.21 0.63
N LEU A 107 5.31 0.89 0.92
CA LEU A 107 5.79 1.85 -0.06
C LEU A 107 7.31 2.01 0.07
N TYR A 108 7.97 1.94 -1.08
CA TYR A 108 9.41 2.15 -1.21
C TYR A 108 9.71 3.35 -2.12
N VAL A 109 10.81 4.03 -1.82
CA VAL A 109 11.49 4.93 -2.73
C VAL A 109 12.83 4.29 -3.10
N ILE A 110 13.08 4.17 -4.40
CA ILE A 110 14.18 3.39 -4.97
C ILE A 110 14.99 4.28 -5.90
N ASP A 111 16.30 4.35 -5.67
CA ASP A 111 17.27 5.01 -6.52
C ASP A 111 18.50 4.10 -6.76
N HIS A 112 19.47 4.57 -7.53
CA HIS A 112 20.69 3.80 -7.82
C HIS A 112 21.54 3.48 -6.57
N GLU A 113 21.39 4.27 -5.51
CA GLU A 113 22.16 4.09 -4.27
C GLU A 113 21.47 3.08 -3.34
N ALA A 114 20.13 3.19 -3.18
CA ALA A 114 19.40 2.43 -2.17
C ALA A 114 17.94 2.11 -2.56
N ILE A 115 17.40 1.07 -1.94
CA ILE A 115 15.96 0.88 -1.74
C ILE A 115 15.61 1.27 -0.31
N ARG A 116 14.62 2.13 -0.13
CA ARG A 116 14.22 2.67 1.17
C ARG A 116 12.73 2.39 1.40
N GLN A 117 12.42 1.49 2.32
CA GLN A 117 11.04 1.35 2.79
C GLN A 117 10.64 2.61 3.57
N ILE A 118 9.63 3.32 3.08
CA ILE A 118 9.10 4.55 3.70
C ILE A 118 8.06 4.23 4.76
N THR A 119 7.17 3.28 4.47
CA THR A 119 6.17 2.78 5.42
C THR A 119 6.82 1.92 6.49
N ARG A 120 6.10 1.74 7.60
CA ARG A 120 6.44 0.79 8.64
C ARG A 120 5.33 -0.25 8.73
N ASP A 121 5.70 -1.51 8.72
CA ASP A 121 4.71 -2.59 8.83
C ASP A 121 4.03 -2.56 10.20
N HIS A 122 2.72 -2.58 10.20
CA HIS A 122 1.94 -2.79 11.41
C HIS A 122 1.73 -4.28 11.63
N SER A 123 2.83 -4.99 11.93
CA SER A 123 2.85 -6.43 12.22
C SER A 123 3.36 -6.72 13.62
N LEU A 124 3.01 -7.89 14.14
CA LEU A 124 3.46 -8.36 15.44
C LEU A 124 5.00 -8.42 15.51
N VAL A 125 5.62 -8.96 14.48
CA VAL A 125 7.08 -9.13 14.46
C VAL A 125 7.82 -7.80 14.35
N GLU A 126 7.30 -6.82 13.61
CA GLU A 126 7.90 -5.48 13.54
C GLU A 126 7.80 -4.76 14.90
N GLU A 127 6.71 -4.96 15.64
CA GLU A 127 6.57 -4.43 16.99
C GLU A 127 7.59 -5.06 17.94
N MET A 128 7.83 -6.38 17.85
CA MET A 128 8.86 -7.08 18.65
C MET A 128 10.27 -6.59 18.30
N VAL A 129 10.55 -6.34 17.02
CA VAL A 129 11.83 -5.75 16.58
C VAL A 129 12.00 -4.35 17.18
N ARG A 130 10.97 -3.52 17.14
CA ARG A 130 10.97 -2.16 17.68
C ARG A 130 11.22 -2.13 19.19
N LEU A 131 10.68 -3.09 19.93
CA LEU A 131 10.89 -3.25 21.37
C LEU A 131 12.26 -3.86 21.72
N GLY A 132 13.02 -4.30 20.72
CA GLY A 132 14.31 -4.96 20.93
C GLY A 132 14.21 -6.41 21.42
N GLU A 133 13.02 -7.01 21.31
CA GLU A 133 12.74 -8.40 21.69
C GLU A 133 13.14 -9.40 20.59
N MET A 134 13.32 -8.91 19.34
CA MET A 134 13.69 -9.72 18.19
C MET A 134 14.58 -8.92 17.22
N ASP A 135 15.49 -9.58 16.54
CA ASP A 135 16.24 -8.98 15.42
C ASP A 135 15.48 -9.13 14.09
N LYS A 136 15.81 -8.26 13.11
CA LYS A 136 15.12 -8.25 11.81
C LYS A 136 15.26 -9.56 11.02
N ALA A 137 16.38 -10.27 11.15
CA ALA A 137 16.59 -11.52 10.43
C ALA A 137 15.67 -12.62 10.96
N THR A 138 15.52 -12.70 12.28
CA THR A 138 14.58 -13.61 12.94
C THR A 138 13.12 -13.26 12.60
N ALA A 139 12.77 -11.98 12.57
CA ALA A 139 11.41 -11.51 12.23
C ALA A 139 10.97 -11.97 10.83
N LYS A 140 11.86 -11.93 9.83
CA LYS A 140 11.56 -12.37 8.45
C LYS A 140 11.10 -13.83 8.33
N VAL A 141 11.59 -14.71 9.18
CA VAL A 141 11.29 -16.14 9.15
C VAL A 141 10.36 -16.61 10.28
N HIS A 142 9.87 -15.67 11.08
CA HIS A 142 9.00 -15.99 12.21
C HIS A 142 7.65 -16.56 11.72
N PRO A 143 7.07 -17.58 12.40
CA PRO A 143 5.80 -18.16 12.00
C PRO A 143 4.64 -17.16 12.02
N ASP A 144 4.69 -16.18 12.91
CA ASP A 144 3.66 -15.15 13.09
C ASP A 144 3.95 -13.85 12.33
N LYS A 145 4.85 -13.87 11.33
CA LYS A 145 5.24 -12.66 10.58
C LYS A 145 4.09 -11.98 9.84
N ASN A 146 3.06 -12.74 9.46
CA ASN A 146 1.88 -12.24 8.77
C ASN A 146 0.75 -11.79 9.71
N ILE A 147 0.99 -11.75 11.05
CA ILE A 147 0.01 -11.21 11.99
C ILE A 147 0.09 -9.69 11.98
N ILE A 148 -0.90 -9.05 11.37
CA ILE A 148 -1.02 -7.59 11.37
C ILE A 148 -1.67 -7.08 12.65
N THR A 149 -1.26 -5.90 13.10
CA THR A 149 -1.72 -5.27 14.34
C THR A 149 -2.66 -4.10 14.10
N ARG A 150 -2.74 -3.59 12.85
CA ARG A 150 -3.63 -2.50 12.46
C ARG A 150 -4.20 -2.77 11.06
N ALA A 151 -5.52 -2.55 10.91
CA ALA A 151 -6.22 -2.65 9.63
C ALA A 151 -7.47 -1.76 9.63
N ILE A 152 -7.93 -1.41 8.45
CA ILE A 152 -9.26 -0.79 8.22
C ILE A 152 -10.34 -1.84 8.49
N GLY A 153 -11.43 -1.43 9.13
CA GLY A 153 -12.58 -2.28 9.41
C GLY A 153 -12.49 -3.15 10.66
N VAL A 154 -11.40 -3.04 11.46
CA VAL A 154 -11.19 -3.88 12.66
C VAL A 154 -11.50 -3.14 13.94
N THR A 155 -11.11 -1.87 14.06
CA THR A 155 -11.30 -1.06 15.28
C THR A 155 -11.92 0.29 14.96
N ARG A 156 -12.69 0.86 15.92
CA ARG A 156 -13.28 2.18 15.75
C ARG A 156 -12.24 3.29 15.70
N GLU A 157 -11.24 3.20 16.55
CA GLU A 157 -10.12 4.15 16.55
C GLU A 157 -9.11 3.71 15.51
N LEU A 158 -8.95 4.55 14.49
CA LEU A 158 -8.04 4.29 13.39
C LEU A 158 -6.72 5.05 13.61
N ALA A 159 -5.62 4.30 13.74
CA ALA A 159 -4.28 4.86 13.81
C ALA A 159 -3.58 4.72 12.45
N VAL A 160 -3.53 5.83 11.71
CA VAL A 160 -2.87 5.94 10.40
C VAL A 160 -1.48 6.52 10.60
N ASP A 161 -0.46 5.91 10.02
CA ASP A 161 0.87 6.52 9.94
C ASP A 161 0.97 7.35 8.64
N PHE A 162 1.49 8.58 8.77
CA PHE A 162 1.72 9.49 7.64
C PHE A 162 3.20 9.78 7.49
N PHE A 163 3.65 9.80 6.22
CA PHE A 163 5.03 10.11 5.88
C PHE A 163 5.07 11.18 4.78
N GLU A 164 6.11 12.00 4.81
CA GLU A 164 6.42 12.95 3.76
C GLU A 164 7.88 12.75 3.34
N VAL A 165 8.11 12.62 2.05
CA VAL A 165 9.43 12.34 1.48
C VAL A 165 9.69 13.31 0.35
N LYS A 166 10.83 14.01 0.40
CA LYS A 166 11.30 14.79 -0.73
C LYS A 166 11.94 13.86 -1.74
N LEU A 167 11.39 13.86 -2.96
CA LEU A 167 11.86 13.06 -4.09
C LEU A 167 13.00 13.75 -4.85
N ARG A 168 13.85 12.94 -5.45
CA ARG A 168 14.88 13.31 -6.41
C ARG A 168 14.46 12.93 -7.83
N PRO A 169 15.03 13.53 -8.88
CA PRO A 169 14.63 13.26 -10.26
C PRO A 169 14.68 11.79 -10.70
N GLU A 170 15.60 11.01 -10.12
CA GLU A 170 15.79 9.58 -10.48
C GLU A 170 15.03 8.62 -9.56
N ASP A 171 14.30 9.13 -8.56
CA ASP A 171 13.58 8.28 -7.62
C ASP A 171 12.41 7.58 -8.31
N MET A 172 12.34 6.25 -8.13
CA MET A 172 11.20 5.42 -8.46
C MET A 172 10.39 5.15 -7.20
N ILE A 173 9.07 5.06 -7.31
CA ILE A 173 8.19 4.74 -6.19
C ILE A 173 7.53 3.40 -6.45
N LEU A 174 7.53 2.51 -5.47
CA LEU A 174 6.85 1.23 -5.51
C LEU A 174 5.87 1.12 -4.34
N LEU A 175 4.58 0.89 -4.65
CA LEU A 175 3.59 0.43 -3.67
C LEU A 175 3.33 -1.05 -3.94
N CYS A 176 3.21 -1.86 -2.89
CA CYS A 176 2.92 -3.29 -3.05
C CYS A 176 2.22 -3.89 -1.83
N SER A 177 1.47 -4.99 -2.05
CA SER A 177 1.03 -5.88 -0.97
C SER A 177 2.18 -6.77 -0.48
N ASP A 178 1.98 -7.46 0.63
CA ASP A 178 2.96 -8.33 1.26
C ASP A 178 3.32 -9.56 0.40
N GLY A 179 2.42 -9.95 -0.52
CA GLY A 179 2.66 -11.03 -1.48
C GLY A 179 3.90 -10.82 -2.36
N LEU A 180 4.31 -9.56 -2.61
CA LEU A 180 5.59 -9.27 -3.25
C LEU A 180 6.74 -9.45 -2.25
N THR A 181 6.71 -8.77 -1.13
CA THR A 181 7.83 -8.66 -0.18
C THR A 181 8.06 -9.90 0.67
N ASN A 182 7.09 -10.79 0.72
CA ASN A 182 7.24 -12.13 1.27
C ASN A 182 8.00 -13.10 0.34
N MET A 183 8.07 -12.78 -0.96
CA MET A 183 8.65 -13.65 -1.98
C MET A 183 9.93 -13.09 -2.62
N VAL A 184 10.12 -11.77 -2.61
CA VAL A 184 11.25 -11.09 -3.26
C VAL A 184 11.95 -10.20 -2.25
N GLU A 185 13.28 -10.35 -2.13
CA GLU A 185 14.08 -9.55 -1.20
C GLU A 185 14.26 -8.12 -1.75
N ASP A 186 14.46 -7.15 -0.85
CA ASP A 186 14.55 -5.72 -1.19
C ASP A 186 15.62 -5.44 -2.27
N GLU A 187 16.80 -6.08 -2.19
CA GLU A 187 17.86 -5.87 -3.19
C GLU A 187 17.45 -6.39 -4.58
N GLU A 188 16.74 -7.52 -4.65
CA GLU A 188 16.24 -8.07 -5.92
C GLU A 188 15.12 -7.16 -6.49
N ILE A 189 14.25 -6.61 -5.64
CA ILE A 189 13.27 -5.60 -6.04
C ILE A 189 13.98 -4.40 -6.66
N LYS A 190 15.02 -3.87 -6.00
CA LYS A 190 15.83 -2.75 -6.50
C LYS A 190 16.46 -3.07 -7.87
N GLU A 191 17.09 -4.23 -8.01
CA GLU A 191 17.69 -4.65 -9.28
C GLU A 191 16.67 -4.64 -10.42
N ILE A 192 15.48 -5.20 -10.20
CA ILE A 192 14.41 -5.27 -11.20
C ILE A 192 13.90 -3.87 -11.57
N VAL A 193 13.67 -3.01 -10.56
CA VAL A 193 13.14 -1.64 -10.77
C VAL A 193 14.14 -0.77 -11.53
N LEU A 194 15.43 -0.98 -11.37
CA LEU A 194 16.49 -0.22 -12.03
C LEU A 194 16.94 -0.79 -13.38
N GLU A 195 16.35 -1.89 -13.86
CA GLU A 195 16.64 -2.40 -15.19
C GLU A 195 16.32 -1.38 -16.29
N GLN A 196 17.07 -1.45 -17.41
CA GLN A 196 16.79 -0.64 -18.60
C GLN A 196 15.63 -1.24 -19.40
N LYS A 197 14.43 -1.17 -18.83
CA LYS A 197 13.15 -1.62 -19.40
C LYS A 197 12.09 -0.58 -19.19
N ASN A 198 10.99 -0.69 -19.93
CA ASN A 198 9.83 0.18 -19.65
C ASN A 198 9.16 -0.22 -18.33
N ILE A 199 8.38 0.70 -17.76
CA ILE A 199 7.77 0.55 -16.44
C ILE A 199 6.83 -0.67 -16.35
N VAL A 200 6.16 -1.02 -17.43
CA VAL A 200 5.24 -2.18 -17.50
C VAL A 200 6.03 -3.48 -17.38
N GLU A 201 7.12 -3.62 -18.15
CA GLU A 201 7.98 -4.81 -18.10
C GLU A 201 8.64 -5.00 -16.72
N LYS A 202 8.98 -3.90 -16.03
CA LYS A 202 9.49 -3.94 -14.66
C LYS A 202 8.43 -4.45 -13.69
N ALA A 203 7.21 -3.91 -13.75
CA ALA A 203 6.10 -4.34 -12.91
C ALA A 203 5.73 -5.82 -13.15
N GLU A 204 5.65 -6.25 -14.41
CA GLU A 204 5.41 -7.65 -14.77
C GLU A 204 6.52 -8.55 -14.24
N LYS A 205 7.79 -8.12 -14.32
CA LYS A 205 8.91 -8.89 -13.82
C LYS A 205 8.86 -9.06 -12.29
N LEU A 206 8.49 -8.02 -11.53
CA LEU A 206 8.30 -8.13 -10.08
C LEU A 206 7.26 -9.20 -9.73
N ILE A 207 6.10 -9.18 -10.41
CA ILE A 207 5.03 -10.16 -10.19
C ILE A 207 5.50 -11.57 -10.58
N ASN A 208 6.16 -11.72 -11.73
CA ASN A 208 6.64 -13.02 -12.20
C ASN A 208 7.69 -13.61 -11.26
N THR A 209 8.65 -12.80 -10.81
CA THR A 209 9.67 -13.23 -9.83
C THR A 209 9.03 -13.70 -8.53
N ALA A 210 8.05 -12.96 -8.00
CA ALA A 210 7.34 -13.37 -6.80
C ALA A 210 6.57 -14.69 -6.99
N ASN A 211 5.95 -14.89 -8.15
CA ASN A 211 5.27 -16.14 -8.49
C ASN A 211 6.25 -17.32 -8.65
N GLU A 212 7.40 -17.12 -9.29
CA GLU A 212 8.46 -18.12 -9.44
C GLU A 212 9.07 -18.50 -8.08
N ASN A 213 9.17 -17.56 -7.15
CA ASN A 213 9.62 -17.80 -5.77
C ASN A 213 8.55 -18.45 -4.88
N GLY A 214 7.37 -18.79 -5.44
CA GLY A 214 6.36 -19.61 -4.77
C GLY A 214 4.94 -19.07 -4.78
N GLY A 215 4.71 -17.76 -5.02
CA GLY A 215 3.39 -17.14 -5.20
C GLY A 215 2.39 -17.54 -4.12
N LYS A 216 2.75 -17.37 -2.85
CA LYS A 216 1.96 -17.88 -1.72
C LYS A 216 0.72 -17.05 -1.40
N ASP A 217 0.68 -15.82 -1.92
CA ASP A 217 -0.41 -14.88 -1.71
C ASP A 217 -0.72 -14.10 -2.99
N ASN A 218 -1.76 -13.26 -2.95
CA ASN A 218 -2.04 -12.27 -3.99
C ASN A 218 -0.86 -11.27 -4.08
N ILE A 219 -0.52 -10.83 -5.28
CA ILE A 219 0.62 -9.95 -5.52
C ILE A 219 0.12 -8.73 -6.27
N THR A 220 0.16 -7.59 -5.63
CA THR A 220 -0.19 -6.30 -6.23
C THR A 220 0.98 -5.35 -6.17
N VAL A 221 1.29 -4.71 -7.31
CA VAL A 221 2.34 -3.70 -7.42
C VAL A 221 1.84 -2.49 -8.19
N ILE A 222 2.23 -1.30 -7.75
CA ILE A 222 2.13 -0.03 -8.48
C ILE A 222 3.54 0.55 -8.54
N LEU A 223 4.07 0.71 -9.75
CA LEU A 223 5.37 1.33 -9.98
C LEU A 223 5.17 2.70 -10.62
N ILE A 224 5.84 3.73 -10.10
CA ILE A 224 5.66 5.13 -10.51
C ILE A 224 7.02 5.75 -10.84
N GLU A 225 7.11 6.40 -11.99
CA GLU A 225 8.19 7.29 -12.39
C GLU A 225 7.71 8.74 -12.26
N PRO A 226 7.91 9.40 -11.10
CA PRO A 226 7.23 10.67 -10.79
C PRO A 226 7.65 11.83 -11.69
N PHE A 227 8.80 11.75 -12.35
CA PHE A 227 9.38 12.81 -13.17
C PHE A 227 9.59 12.40 -14.64
N SER A 228 8.92 11.35 -15.12
CA SER A 228 9.03 10.95 -16.51
C SER A 228 8.34 11.99 -17.43
N ASP A 229 9.01 12.35 -18.51
CA ASP A 229 8.47 13.28 -19.52
C ASP A 229 7.42 12.60 -20.46
N GLU A 230 7.19 11.30 -20.34
CA GLU A 230 6.30 10.51 -21.21
C GLU A 230 4.79 10.81 -21.05
N VAL A 231 4.40 11.58 -20.02
CA VAL A 231 2.98 11.95 -19.77
C VAL A 231 2.51 13.13 -20.64
N LYS A 232 3.34 13.66 -21.54
CA LYS A 232 2.99 14.86 -22.34
C LYS A 232 2.25 14.59 -23.63
N GLU A 233 1.98 13.35 -24.02
CA GLU A 233 1.26 13.03 -25.27
C GLU A 233 0.17 11.95 -25.04
N CYS A 234 -0.98 12.39 -24.58
CA CYS A 234 -2.27 11.72 -24.83
C CYS A 234 -3.37 12.76 -24.98
#